data_8d8d328ac8adf8e7012871e31bf907c5
#
_entry.id   8d8d328ac8adf8e7012871e31bf907c5
#
_cell.length_a   1.000
_cell.length_b   1.000
_cell.length_c   1.000
_cell.angle_alpha   90.00
_cell.angle_beta   90.00
_cell.angle_gamma   90.00
#
_symmetry.space_group_name_H-M   'P 1'
#
loop_
_entity.id
_entity.type
_entity.pdbx_description
1 polymer ?
#
loop_
_entity_poly.entity_id
_entity_poly.type
_entity_poly.pdbx_seq_one_letter_code
_entity_poly.pdbx_strand_id
1 'polypeptide(L)'
;MPQARTLQFTTDTGEALRQIQTHFDSPIASGVVTAGAEDGSSKRRITVQVVDRLKRPWQARWLVWVFLATSPTGAPSGSGNTVAFVSGDVLMTTVVNGMWLVMADADGRIVFDVTVAGVASRYVGTQPDAGIPVVSSAVVWA
;
A
#
# COMPACT_ATOMS: atom_id res chain seq x y z
N MET A 1 18.96 -24.48 29.22
CA MET A 1 18.19 -24.53 28.64
C MET A 1 18.16 -24.41 28.60
N PRO A 2 18.40 -24.46 28.92
CA PRO A 2 17.89 -24.54 28.34
C PRO A 2 17.74 -24.26 27.91
N GLN A 3 17.91 -24.29 27.77
CA GLN A 3 17.37 -24.09 27.00
C GLN A 3 17.04 -23.29 26.99
N ALA A 4 17.53 -22.83 27.17
CA ALA A 4 16.87 -22.14 27.00
C ALA A 4 16.02 -22.13 27.31
N ARG A 5 16.10 -21.87 28.22
CA ARG A 5 15.20 -22.30 28.14
C ARG A 5 14.77 -22.27 27.19
N THR A 6 15.34 -22.77 26.77
CA THR A 6 14.42 -23.03 25.72
C THR A 6 13.05 -23.25 26.27
N LEU A 7 12.14 -22.51 25.80
CA LEU A 7 10.75 -22.73 26.14
C LEU A 7 10.30 -24.03 25.53
N GLN A 8 9.69 -24.86 26.35
CA GLN A 8 9.11 -26.10 25.87
C GLN A 8 7.61 -25.92 25.76
N PHE A 9 7.14 -25.92 24.54
CA PHE A 9 5.71 -25.80 24.25
C PHE A 9 5.19 -27.12 23.75
N THR A 10 3.90 -27.39 23.98
CA THR A 10 3.22 -28.44 23.23
C THR A 10 3.22 -28.07 21.74
N THR A 11 2.98 -29.05 20.90
CA THR A 11 2.97 -28.79 19.44
C THR A 11 2.02 -27.66 19.08
N ASP A 12 0.81 -27.66 19.63
CA ASP A 12 -0.17 -26.64 19.35
C ASP A 12 0.24 -25.27 19.87
N THR A 13 0.78 -25.22 21.09
CA THR A 13 1.26 -23.96 21.68
C THR A 13 2.46 -23.43 20.90
N GLY A 14 3.38 -24.31 20.51
CA GLY A 14 4.54 -23.91 19.72
C GLY A 14 4.15 -23.37 18.35
N GLU A 15 3.15 -23.99 17.73
CA GLU A 15 2.65 -23.51 16.42
C GLU A 15 1.96 -22.15 16.55
N ALA A 16 1.13 -21.97 17.57
CA ALA A 16 0.47 -20.70 17.83
C ALA A 16 1.48 -19.58 18.08
N LEU A 17 2.51 -19.86 18.90
CA LEU A 17 3.57 -18.90 19.18
C LEU A 17 4.33 -18.55 17.90
N ARG A 18 4.60 -19.53 17.06
CA ARG A 18 5.30 -19.31 15.79
C ARG A 18 4.48 -18.44 14.86
N GLN A 19 3.18 -18.64 14.78
CA GLN A 19 2.28 -17.81 13.99
C GLN A 19 2.25 -16.37 14.52
N ILE A 20 2.16 -16.19 15.82
CA ILE A 20 2.20 -14.87 16.45
C ILE A 20 3.53 -14.20 16.13
N GLN A 21 4.63 -14.91 16.28
CA GLN A 21 5.96 -14.40 16.01
C GLN A 21 6.14 -14.00 14.55
N THR A 22 5.66 -14.82 13.62
CA THR A 22 5.69 -14.50 12.19
C THR A 22 4.91 -13.22 11.90
N HIS A 23 3.75 -13.06 12.53
CA HIS A 23 2.95 -11.85 12.35
C HIS A 23 3.68 -10.61 12.86
N PHE A 24 4.28 -10.69 14.06
CA PHE A 24 5.00 -9.56 14.65
C PHE A 24 6.37 -9.33 14.03
N ASP A 25 6.97 -10.36 13.44
CA ASP A 25 8.26 -10.23 12.78
C ASP A 25 8.16 -9.58 11.41
N SER A 26 6.97 -9.47 10.85
CA SER A 26 6.82 -8.71 9.59
C SER A 26 7.30 -7.28 9.82
N PRO A 27 8.29 -6.81 9.06
CA PRO A 27 8.80 -5.45 9.24
C PRO A 27 7.83 -4.40 8.73
N ILE A 28 6.89 -4.78 7.88
CA ILE A 28 6.05 -3.83 7.15
C ILE A 28 4.77 -3.54 7.94
N ALA A 29 4.45 -2.27 8.09
CA ALA A 29 3.22 -1.82 8.73
C ALA A 29 2.17 -1.39 7.73
N SER A 30 2.50 -0.45 6.85
CA SER A 30 1.51 0.14 5.94
C SER A 30 2.18 0.88 4.79
N GLY A 31 1.36 1.43 3.90
CA GLY A 31 1.81 2.40 2.90
C GLY A 31 1.39 3.80 3.30
N VAL A 32 2.29 4.75 3.16
CA VAL A 32 2.00 6.18 3.38
C VAL A 32 1.81 6.84 2.02
N VAL A 33 0.67 7.49 1.85
CA VAL A 33 0.28 8.12 0.58
C VAL A 33 0.59 9.62 0.65
N THR A 34 1.29 10.12 -0.36
CA THR A 34 1.54 11.55 -0.53
C THR A 34 1.07 11.95 -1.93
N ALA A 35 0.28 13.02 -2.00
CA ALA A 35 -0.20 13.55 -3.26
C ALA A 35 0.53 14.86 -3.59
N GLY A 36 1.10 14.93 -4.78
CA GLY A 36 1.69 16.16 -5.30
C GLY A 36 0.61 17.16 -5.72
N ALA A 37 1.03 18.36 -6.06
CA ALA A 37 0.13 19.37 -6.56
C ALA A 37 -0.47 18.97 -7.92
N GLU A 38 -1.68 19.44 -8.19
CA GLU A 38 -2.32 19.27 -9.49
C GLU A 38 -1.59 20.12 -10.51
N ASP A 39 -1.27 19.52 -11.66
CA ASP A 39 -0.68 20.28 -12.78
C ASP A 39 -1.77 20.83 -13.72
N GLY A 40 -1.33 21.56 -14.73
CA GLY A 40 -2.26 22.19 -15.69
C GLY A 40 -3.04 21.21 -16.56
N SER A 41 -2.77 19.91 -16.46
CA SER A 41 -3.46 18.85 -17.20
C SER A 41 -4.41 18.05 -16.30
N SER A 42 -4.76 18.57 -15.14
CA SER A 42 -5.59 17.88 -14.15
C SER A 42 -4.95 16.56 -13.66
N LYS A 43 -3.64 16.55 -13.59
CA LYS A 43 -2.87 15.38 -13.21
C LYS A 43 -2.21 15.60 -11.86
N ARG A 44 -2.29 14.61 -10.99
CA ARG A 44 -1.58 14.62 -9.69
C ARG A 44 -0.71 13.39 -9.59
N ARG A 45 0.49 13.60 -9.11
CA ARG A 45 1.41 12.50 -8.82
C ARG A 45 1.17 11.98 -7.42
N ILE A 46 0.92 10.68 -7.34
CA ILE A 46 0.71 9.98 -6.09
C ILE A 46 1.94 9.15 -5.80
N THR A 47 2.45 9.27 -4.59
CA THR A 47 3.58 8.45 -4.11
C THR A 47 3.10 7.63 -2.93
N VAL A 48 3.32 6.32 -3.00
CA VAL A 48 3.10 5.40 -1.89
C VAL A 48 4.47 4.96 -1.39
N GLN A 49 4.78 5.25 -0.14
CA GLN A 49 5.99 4.79 0.52
C GLN A 49 5.63 3.69 1.49
N VAL A 50 6.19 2.51 1.29
CA VAL A 50 6.09 1.42 2.26
C VAL A 50 6.87 1.80 3.50
N VAL A 51 6.28 1.63 4.67
CA VAL A 51 6.92 1.96 5.95
C VAL A 51 6.92 0.74 6.88
N ASP A 52 7.91 0.70 7.76
CA ASP A 52 8.02 -0.33 8.78
C ASP A 52 7.15 0.00 10.00
N ARG A 53 7.19 -0.86 11.01
CA ARG A 53 6.39 -0.69 12.23
C ARG A 53 6.80 0.52 13.06
N LEU A 54 7.98 1.08 12.81
CA LEU A 54 8.45 2.31 13.46
C LEU A 54 8.21 3.54 12.60
N LYS A 55 7.40 3.40 11.53
CA LYS A 55 7.07 4.47 10.60
C LYS A 55 8.26 4.97 9.78
N ARG A 56 9.30 4.16 9.66
CA ARG A 56 10.47 4.49 8.84
C ARG A 56 10.26 3.98 7.42
N PRO A 57 10.75 4.70 6.40
CA PRO A 57 10.68 4.21 5.03
C PRO A 57 11.36 2.86 4.89
N TRP A 58 10.66 1.92 4.26
CA TRP A 58 11.20 0.61 3.92
C TRP A 58 11.86 0.71 2.55
N GLN A 59 13.19 0.71 2.51
CA GLN A 59 13.94 0.95 1.28
C GLN A 59 14.31 -0.35 0.60
N ALA A 60 13.30 -1.09 0.21
CA ALA A 60 13.45 -2.33 -0.53
C ALA A 60 12.13 -2.62 -1.28
N ARG A 61 12.21 -3.53 -2.24
CA ARG A 61 11.02 -3.96 -2.98
C ARG A 61 10.04 -4.66 -2.04
N TRP A 62 8.77 -4.38 -2.23
CA TRP A 62 7.70 -4.99 -1.47
C TRP A 62 6.41 -5.04 -2.29
N LEU A 63 5.63 -6.07 -2.09
CA LEU A 63 4.38 -6.26 -2.82
C LEU A 63 3.27 -5.48 -2.13
N VAL A 64 2.51 -4.70 -2.89
CA VAL A 64 1.48 -3.82 -2.34
C VAL A 64 0.24 -3.85 -3.23
N TRP A 65 -0.92 -4.02 -2.60
CA TRP A 65 -2.19 -3.71 -3.25
C TRP A 65 -2.42 -2.21 -3.20
N VAL A 66 -2.76 -1.62 -4.33
CA VAL A 66 -3.06 -0.19 -4.45
C VAL A 66 -4.38 -0.05 -5.16
N PHE A 67 -5.26 0.80 -4.64
CA PHE A 67 -6.54 1.05 -5.30
C PHE A 67 -6.97 2.51 -5.15
N LEU A 68 -7.86 2.93 -6.05
CA LEU A 68 -8.52 4.23 -6.02
C LEU A 68 -10.00 4.02 -5.74
N ALA A 69 -10.59 4.91 -4.95
CA ALA A 69 -12.02 4.88 -4.64
C ALA A 69 -12.57 6.29 -4.65
N THR A 70 -13.87 6.41 -4.84
CA THR A 70 -14.55 7.71 -4.85
C THR A 70 -15.06 8.12 -3.47
N SER A 71 -15.00 7.21 -2.51
CA SER A 71 -15.35 7.49 -1.11
C SER A 71 -14.40 6.74 -0.19
N PRO A 72 -14.23 7.16 1.07
CA PRO A 72 -13.27 6.50 1.98
C PRO A 72 -13.64 5.06 2.32
N THR A 73 -14.89 4.67 2.12
CA THR A 73 -15.37 3.30 2.38
C THR A 73 -15.85 2.61 1.11
N GLY A 74 -15.62 3.23 -0.04
CA GLY A 74 -16.08 2.71 -1.33
C GLY A 74 -15.23 1.58 -1.86
N ALA A 75 -15.80 0.82 -2.76
CA ALA A 75 -15.07 -0.20 -3.50
C ALA A 75 -14.08 0.44 -4.48
N PRO A 76 -13.01 -0.26 -4.85
CA PRO A 76 -12.12 0.21 -5.90
C PRO A 76 -12.88 0.55 -7.16
N SER A 77 -12.53 1.69 -7.77
CA SER A 77 -13.20 2.18 -8.96
C SER A 77 -12.20 2.86 -9.88
N GLY A 78 -12.29 2.54 -11.16
CA GLY A 78 -11.52 3.21 -12.22
C GLY A 78 -12.30 4.30 -12.92
N SER A 79 -13.54 4.55 -12.53
CA SER A 79 -14.43 5.49 -13.23
C SER A 79 -13.87 6.91 -13.20
N GLY A 80 -13.72 7.51 -14.36
CA GLY A 80 -13.21 8.87 -14.50
C GLY A 80 -11.71 9.04 -14.27
N ASN A 81 -10.98 7.96 -14.05
CA ASN A 81 -9.54 8.03 -13.83
C ASN A 81 -8.77 7.62 -15.09
N THR A 82 -7.62 8.28 -15.27
CA THR A 82 -6.56 7.79 -16.17
C THR A 82 -5.32 7.67 -15.31
N VAL A 83 -4.72 6.49 -15.29
CA VAL A 83 -3.58 6.20 -14.40
C VAL A 83 -2.39 5.72 -15.20
N ALA A 84 -1.22 6.30 -14.90
CA ALA A 84 0.05 5.90 -15.50
C ALA A 84 1.09 5.71 -14.39
N PHE A 85 1.68 4.52 -14.31
CA PHE A 85 2.70 4.23 -13.32
C PHE A 85 4.05 4.79 -13.78
N VAL A 86 4.76 5.44 -12.84
CA VAL A 86 6.08 6.03 -13.05
C VAL A 86 7.15 5.17 -12.42
N SER A 87 6.90 4.62 -11.23
CA SER A 87 7.84 3.76 -10.50
C SER A 87 7.10 2.63 -9.82
N GLY A 88 7.71 1.45 -9.82
CA GLY A 88 7.09 0.22 -9.38
C GLY A 88 6.59 -0.59 -10.57
N ASP A 89 6.48 -1.90 -10.38
CA ASP A 89 6.08 -2.84 -11.43
C ASP A 89 4.67 -3.35 -11.17
N VAL A 90 3.74 -3.06 -12.06
CA VAL A 90 2.37 -3.58 -11.98
C VAL A 90 2.39 -5.04 -12.38
N LEU A 91 2.03 -5.91 -11.45
CA LEU A 91 1.99 -7.35 -11.68
C LEU A 91 0.61 -7.82 -12.12
N MET A 92 -0.43 -7.15 -11.65
CA MET A 92 -1.81 -7.51 -11.96
C MET A 92 -2.70 -6.29 -11.88
N THR A 93 -3.62 -6.15 -12.84
CA THR A 93 -4.68 -5.15 -12.80
C THR A 93 -5.99 -5.86 -12.53
N THR A 94 -6.60 -5.58 -11.39
CA THR A 94 -7.88 -6.18 -10.99
C THR A 94 -9.06 -5.33 -11.46
N VAL A 95 -8.91 -4.00 -11.33
CA VAL A 95 -9.87 -3.04 -11.83
C VAL A 95 -9.10 -2.04 -12.68
N VAL A 96 -9.47 -1.90 -13.95
CA VAL A 96 -8.78 -0.98 -14.86
C VAL A 96 -8.87 0.44 -14.31
N ASN A 97 -7.72 1.12 -14.21
CA ASN A 97 -7.58 2.45 -13.61
C ASN A 97 -8.10 2.55 -12.18
N GLY A 98 -8.24 1.44 -11.47
CA GLY A 98 -8.85 1.39 -10.14
C GLY A 98 -8.16 0.54 -9.11
N MET A 99 -7.56 -0.59 -9.48
CA MET A 99 -6.92 -1.48 -8.50
C MET A 99 -5.84 -2.33 -9.13
N TRP A 100 -4.69 -2.40 -8.45
CA TRP A 100 -3.51 -3.11 -8.93
C TRP A 100 -2.77 -3.82 -7.81
N LEU A 101 -2.11 -4.92 -8.18
CA LEU A 101 -1.04 -5.49 -7.37
C LEU A 101 0.28 -5.00 -7.95
N VAL A 102 1.08 -4.32 -7.14
CA VAL A 102 2.28 -3.63 -7.58
C VAL A 102 3.47 -4.04 -6.74
N MET A 103 4.60 -4.29 -7.38
CA MET A 103 5.87 -4.45 -6.69
C MET A 103 6.52 -3.06 -6.58
N ALA A 104 6.74 -2.59 -5.35
CA ALA A 104 7.41 -1.32 -5.12
C ALA A 104 8.83 -1.35 -5.69
N ASP A 105 9.38 -0.18 -5.98
CA ASP A 105 10.75 -0.06 -6.47
C ASP A 105 11.78 -0.34 -5.36
N ALA A 106 13.06 -0.19 -5.67
CA ALA A 106 14.15 -0.47 -4.72
C ALA A 106 14.13 0.45 -3.49
N ASP A 107 13.45 1.59 -3.58
CA ASP A 107 13.29 2.53 -2.47
C ASP A 107 12.00 2.28 -1.67
N GLY A 108 11.28 1.23 -1.99
CA GLY A 108 10.01 0.90 -1.35
C GLY A 108 8.89 1.85 -1.75
N ARG A 109 8.97 2.44 -2.93
CA ARG A 109 8.00 3.41 -3.42
C ARG A 109 7.24 2.89 -4.62
N ILE A 110 6.01 3.35 -4.72
CA ILE A 110 5.18 3.22 -5.91
C ILE A 110 4.77 4.63 -6.28
N VAL A 111 5.06 5.04 -7.50
CA VAL A 111 4.73 6.38 -7.99
C VAL A 111 3.85 6.25 -9.23
N PHE A 112 2.73 6.91 -9.21
CA PHE A 112 1.84 6.91 -10.37
C PHE A 112 1.14 8.26 -10.50
N ASP A 113 0.78 8.58 -11.74
CA ASP A 113 0.07 9.81 -12.07
C ASP A 113 -1.40 9.48 -12.29
N VAL A 114 -2.27 10.24 -11.66
CA VAL A 114 -3.72 10.11 -11.81
C VAL A 114 -4.26 11.39 -12.42
N THR A 115 -4.96 11.25 -13.53
CA THR A 115 -5.65 12.35 -14.20
C THR A 115 -7.14 12.14 -14.02
N VAL A 116 -7.82 13.18 -13.52
CA VAL A 116 -9.27 13.17 -13.34
C VAL A 116 -9.82 14.45 -13.93
N ALA A 117 -10.79 14.34 -14.82
CA ALA A 117 -11.39 15.51 -15.45
C ALA A 117 -12.33 16.23 -14.49
N GLY A 118 -12.15 17.54 -14.38
CA GLY A 118 -13.04 18.40 -13.58
C GLY A 118 -12.80 18.27 -12.07
N VAL A 119 -13.71 18.86 -11.32
CA VAL A 119 -13.66 18.86 -9.86
C VAL A 119 -14.05 17.47 -9.34
N ALA A 120 -13.16 16.85 -8.60
CA ALA A 120 -13.40 15.49 -8.10
C ALA A 120 -12.49 15.20 -6.90
N SER A 121 -12.85 14.17 -6.14
CA SER A 121 -12.02 13.63 -5.05
C SER A 121 -11.81 12.15 -5.27
N ARG A 122 -10.63 11.68 -4.88
CA ARG A 122 -10.30 10.27 -4.87
C ARG A 122 -9.62 9.92 -3.56
N TYR A 123 -9.78 8.68 -3.15
CA TYR A 123 -9.10 8.13 -1.97
C TYR A 123 -8.17 7.03 -2.46
N VAL A 124 -6.95 7.03 -1.95
CA VAL A 124 -5.94 6.02 -2.31
C VAL A 124 -5.86 5.01 -1.19
N GLY A 125 -6.19 3.78 -1.50
CA GLY A 125 -6.06 2.67 -0.55
C GLY A 125 -4.79 1.89 -0.83
N THR A 126 -4.13 1.46 0.22
CA THR A 126 -2.92 0.64 0.13
C THR A 126 -2.98 -0.49 1.13
N GLN A 127 -2.50 -1.65 0.73
CA GLN A 127 -2.28 -2.77 1.65
C GLN A 127 -1.01 -3.49 1.22
N PRO A 128 0.12 -3.22 1.90
CA PRO A 128 1.34 -4.00 1.69
C PRO A 128 1.11 -5.44 2.12
N ASP A 129 1.82 -6.36 1.48
CA ASP A 129 1.83 -7.75 1.93
C ASP A 129 2.29 -7.81 3.39
N ALA A 130 1.57 -8.56 4.21
CA ALA A 130 1.77 -8.65 5.67
C ALA A 130 1.60 -7.32 6.42
N GLY A 131 1.08 -6.28 5.77
CA GLY A 131 0.78 -5.00 6.39
C GLY A 131 -0.71 -4.79 6.60
N ILE A 132 -1.08 -3.63 7.13
CA ILE A 132 -2.47 -3.26 7.34
C ILE A 132 -2.99 -2.41 6.18
N PRO A 133 -4.28 -2.54 5.84
CA PRO A 133 -4.88 -1.67 4.84
C PRO A 133 -5.04 -0.26 5.41
N VAL A 134 -4.73 0.74 4.60
CA VAL A 134 -4.88 2.15 4.94
C VAL A 134 -5.49 2.86 3.75
N VAL A 135 -6.44 3.75 4.02
CA VAL A 135 -7.02 4.63 3.02
C VAL A 135 -6.59 6.05 3.33
N SER A 136 -6.12 6.76 2.32
CA SER A 136 -5.66 8.13 2.47
C SER A 136 -6.80 9.09 2.79
N SER A 137 -6.47 10.31 3.19
CA SER A 137 -7.39 11.42 3.13
C SER A 137 -7.74 11.72 1.66
N ALA A 138 -8.77 12.55 1.46
CA ALA A 138 -9.20 12.90 0.12
C ALA A 138 -8.08 13.60 -0.66
N VAL A 139 -7.85 13.13 -1.87
CA VAL A 139 -7.02 13.81 -2.87
C VAL A 139 -7.98 14.53 -3.81
N VAL A 140 -7.85 15.84 -3.90
CA VAL A 140 -8.84 16.67 -4.58
C VAL A 140 -8.27 17.24 -5.88
N TRP A 141 -9.07 17.15 -6.94
CA TRP A 141 -8.83 17.81 -8.22
C TRP A 141 -9.77 19.01 -8.32
N ALA A 142 -9.23 20.11 -8.73
CA ALA A 142 -9.99 21.36 -8.88
C ALA A 142 -10.38 21.66 -10.32
#